data_efb7a9f5d0f1b0221df0a5bacffd6ff6
#
_entry.id   efb7a9f5d0f1b0221df0a5bacffd6ff6
#
_cell.length_a   1.000
_cell.length_b   1.000
_cell.length_c   1.000
_cell.angle_alpha   90.00
_cell.angle_beta   90.00
_cell.angle_gamma   90.00
#
_symmetry.space_group_name_H-M   'P 1'
#
loop_
_entity.id
_entity.type
_entity.pdbx_description
1 polymer ?
#
loop_
_entity_poly.entity_id
_entity_poly.type
_entity_poly.pdbx_seq_one_letter_code
_entity_poly.pdbx_strand_id
1 'polypeptide(L)'
;MVIKIEELELFDGNSYREQKETFELRKRKDGHLIKSKNRVQQHGEVFTPKWMVKKMLATPEIQEKIHDLHATFLEPSAGEGAFLTEILHQKLSYVGQISNKKDWTVNALWVLMSIYAIEYLEDNLIKAREAMMDVLVNHYQSFFQKKLSARSEFFKSAKLIITLNIVQGNTLTYETRSGAQITFNDWQKVSNDEVLRVPFTYKSLFEDEEEVQLDLFGENGQLELFGEKDNCPKRYKPVKVTKIYREELG
;
A
#
# COMPACT_ATOMS: atom_id res chain seq x y z
N MET A 1 -16.98 2.98 -0.19
CA MET A 1 -17.03 1.60 -0.72
C MET A 1 -16.66 0.67 0.43
N VAL A 2 -17.61 -0.14 0.92
CA VAL A 2 -17.27 -1.18 1.91
C VAL A 2 -16.49 -2.22 1.15
N ILE A 3 -15.17 -2.37 1.40
CA ILE A 3 -14.45 -3.55 0.98
C ILE A 3 -15.10 -4.70 1.74
N LYS A 4 -15.90 -5.52 1.06
CA LYS A 4 -16.48 -6.71 1.67
C LYS A 4 -15.34 -7.62 2.10
N ILE A 5 -15.52 -8.31 3.22
CA ILE A 5 -14.56 -9.33 3.73
C ILE A 5 -14.20 -10.36 2.64
N GLU A 6 -15.07 -10.57 1.67
CA GLU A 6 -14.86 -11.41 0.48
C GLU A 6 -13.64 -11.00 -0.39
N GLU A 7 -13.30 -9.70 -0.48
CA GLU A 7 -12.07 -9.25 -1.17
C GLU A 7 -10.80 -9.58 -0.38
N LEU A 8 -10.91 -9.83 0.91
CA LEU A 8 -9.81 -10.28 1.76
C LEU A 8 -9.55 -11.80 1.64
N GLU A 9 -10.52 -12.57 1.12
CA GLU A 9 -10.40 -14.03 0.92
C GLU A 9 -9.46 -14.39 -0.23
N LEU A 10 -9.21 -13.50 -1.19
CA LEU A 10 -8.20 -13.68 -2.25
C LEU A 10 -6.78 -13.88 -1.73
N PHE A 11 -6.55 -13.67 -0.45
CA PHE A 11 -5.30 -13.89 0.27
C PHE A 11 -5.40 -15.01 1.33
N ASP A 12 -6.14 -16.05 1.07
CA ASP A 12 -6.16 -17.22 1.98
C ASP A 12 -4.76 -17.85 2.06
N GLY A 13 -4.33 -18.19 3.28
CA GLY A 13 -3.01 -18.75 3.55
C GLY A 13 -2.75 -20.11 2.89
N ASN A 14 -3.78 -20.84 2.45
CA ASN A 14 -3.65 -22.07 1.67
C ASN A 14 -3.44 -21.75 0.17
N SER A 15 -4.16 -20.79 -0.39
CA SER A 15 -3.95 -20.23 -1.73
C SER A 15 -2.52 -19.69 -1.89
N TYR A 16 -1.99 -19.04 -0.85
CA TYR A 16 -0.62 -18.55 -0.83
C TYR A 16 0.46 -19.64 -0.98
N ARG A 17 0.23 -20.85 -0.45
CA ARG A 17 1.16 -21.99 -0.61
C ARG A 17 1.08 -22.64 -1.99
N GLU A 18 -0.12 -22.89 -2.50
CA GLU A 18 -0.32 -23.50 -3.81
C GLU A 18 0.11 -22.58 -4.95
N GLN A 19 -0.12 -21.25 -4.81
CA GLN A 19 0.33 -20.26 -5.79
C GLN A 19 1.85 -20.06 -5.74
N LYS A 20 2.49 -20.20 -4.59
CA LYS A 20 3.95 -20.13 -4.46
C LYS A 20 4.64 -21.29 -5.17
N GLU A 21 4.12 -22.52 -5.10
CA GLU A 21 4.64 -23.67 -5.85
C GLU A 21 4.48 -23.47 -7.35
N THR A 22 3.32 -22.96 -7.82
CA THR A 22 3.11 -22.62 -9.22
C THR A 22 3.94 -21.43 -9.69
N PHE A 23 4.28 -20.49 -8.82
CA PHE A 23 5.13 -19.34 -9.13
C PHE A 23 6.61 -19.73 -9.22
N GLU A 24 7.11 -20.64 -8.38
CA GLU A 24 8.49 -21.19 -8.50
C GLU A 24 8.68 -21.99 -9.77
N LEU A 25 7.66 -22.74 -10.23
CA LEU A 25 7.67 -23.44 -11.51
C LEU A 25 7.64 -22.48 -12.72
N ARG A 26 7.22 -21.23 -12.53
CA ARG A 26 7.23 -20.15 -13.53
C ARG A 26 8.39 -19.18 -13.36
N LYS A 27 9.49 -19.56 -12.71
CA LYS A 27 10.74 -18.78 -12.75
C LYS A 27 11.06 -18.50 -14.23
N ARG A 28 10.69 -17.30 -14.67
CA ARG A 28 10.97 -16.85 -16.02
C ARG A 28 12.47 -16.89 -16.20
N LYS A 29 12.92 -17.63 -17.19
CA LYS A 29 14.28 -17.49 -17.72
C LYS A 29 14.49 -16.02 -18.01
N ASP A 30 15.56 -15.47 -17.46
CA ASP A 30 15.94 -14.06 -17.53
C ASP A 30 15.63 -13.41 -18.89
N GLY A 31 15.01 -12.25 -18.88
CA GLY A 31 14.99 -11.34 -20.01
C GLY A 31 13.64 -10.96 -20.62
N HIS A 32 12.50 -11.56 -20.25
CA HIS A 32 11.23 -11.12 -20.82
C HIS A 32 10.64 -9.91 -20.07
N LEU A 33 10.84 -8.71 -20.64
CA LEU A 33 10.27 -7.45 -20.14
C LEU A 33 8.78 -7.29 -20.48
N ILE A 34 8.19 -8.25 -21.19
CA ILE A 34 6.78 -8.22 -21.60
C ILE A 34 6.12 -9.58 -21.37
N LYS A 35 4.85 -9.59 -20.98
CA LYS A 35 4.02 -10.81 -20.91
C LYS A 35 3.59 -11.29 -22.29
N SER A 36 3.12 -10.36 -23.13
CA SER A 36 2.74 -10.61 -24.51
C SER A 36 2.75 -9.34 -25.34
N LYS A 37 2.90 -9.46 -26.66
CA LYS A 37 2.80 -8.32 -27.59
C LYS A 37 1.43 -7.64 -27.52
N ASN A 38 0.36 -8.41 -27.34
CA ASN A 38 -1.00 -7.88 -27.25
C ASN A 38 -1.17 -6.97 -26.01
N ARG A 39 -0.61 -7.34 -24.86
CA ARG A 39 -0.65 -6.53 -23.64
C ARG A 39 0.16 -5.24 -23.78
N VAL A 40 1.27 -5.28 -24.48
CA VAL A 40 2.04 -4.06 -24.81
C VAL A 40 1.22 -3.12 -25.70
N GLN A 41 0.54 -3.67 -26.72
CA GLN A 41 -0.27 -2.85 -27.63
C GLN A 41 -1.52 -2.26 -26.97
N GLN A 42 -2.19 -3.03 -26.10
CA GLN A 42 -3.44 -2.61 -25.46
C GLN A 42 -3.23 -1.76 -24.22
N HIS A 43 -2.16 -2.00 -23.46
CA HIS A 43 -1.96 -1.42 -22.13
C HIS A 43 -0.59 -0.78 -21.93
N GLY A 44 0.30 -0.81 -22.91
CA GLY A 44 1.67 -0.30 -22.76
C GLY A 44 2.50 -1.10 -21.73
N GLU A 45 2.12 -2.36 -21.43
CA GLU A 45 2.71 -3.13 -20.34
C GLU A 45 4.15 -3.57 -20.68
N VAL A 46 5.11 -2.85 -20.10
CA VAL A 46 6.54 -3.17 -20.15
C VAL A 46 7.10 -3.17 -18.74
N PHE A 47 7.73 -4.25 -18.32
CA PHE A 47 8.28 -4.35 -16.97
C PHE A 47 9.67 -3.70 -16.87
N THR A 48 9.87 -2.94 -15.81
CA THR A 48 11.16 -2.33 -15.51
C THR A 48 12.13 -3.38 -14.91
N PRO A 49 13.33 -3.59 -15.51
CA PRO A 49 14.30 -4.53 -14.96
C PRO A 49 14.75 -4.11 -13.56
N LYS A 50 15.05 -5.09 -12.70
CA LYS A 50 15.48 -4.82 -11.30
C LYS A 50 16.69 -3.90 -11.20
N TRP A 51 17.68 -4.03 -12.12
CA TRP A 51 18.86 -3.16 -12.10
C TRP A 51 18.50 -1.69 -12.37
N MET A 52 17.51 -1.44 -13.22
CA MET A 52 17.04 -0.10 -13.53
C MET A 52 16.27 0.48 -12.35
N VAL A 53 15.38 -0.29 -11.72
CA VAL A 53 14.68 0.11 -10.49
C VAL A 53 15.69 0.53 -9.42
N LYS A 54 16.71 -0.30 -9.16
CA LYS A 54 17.77 0.02 -8.19
C LYS A 54 18.52 1.29 -8.57
N LYS A 55 18.84 1.48 -9.84
CA LYS A 55 19.54 2.69 -10.32
C LYS A 55 18.68 3.94 -10.12
N MET A 56 17.39 3.86 -10.42
CA MET A 56 16.46 5.00 -10.25
C MET A 56 16.28 5.36 -8.77
N LEU A 57 16.21 4.37 -7.89
CA LEU A 57 16.06 4.58 -6.45
C LEU A 57 17.38 4.99 -5.75
N ALA A 58 18.54 4.92 -6.43
CA ALA A 58 19.84 5.21 -5.83
C ALA A 58 20.21 6.71 -5.75
N THR A 59 19.30 7.62 -6.17
CA THR A 59 19.57 9.06 -6.05
C THR A 59 19.55 9.51 -4.59
N PRO A 60 20.40 10.48 -4.20
CA PRO A 60 20.51 10.92 -2.80
C PRO A 60 19.19 11.32 -2.18
N GLU A 61 18.36 12.06 -2.93
CA GLU A 61 17.06 12.57 -2.48
C GLU A 61 16.06 11.43 -2.19
N ILE A 62 16.06 10.39 -3.03
CA ILE A 62 15.22 9.20 -2.81
C ILE A 62 15.75 8.39 -1.63
N GLN A 63 17.07 8.23 -1.51
CA GLN A 63 17.69 7.50 -0.40
C GLN A 63 17.40 8.18 0.96
N GLU A 64 17.39 9.50 1.03
CA GLU A 64 16.95 10.22 2.22
C GLU A 64 15.51 9.85 2.61
N LYS A 65 14.60 9.80 1.64
CA LYS A 65 13.19 9.42 1.87
C LYS A 65 13.03 7.92 2.21
N ILE A 66 13.89 7.06 1.68
CA ILE A 66 13.90 5.63 2.05
C ILE A 66 14.29 5.45 3.54
N HIS A 67 15.18 6.29 4.06
CA HIS A 67 15.58 6.27 5.48
C HIS A 67 14.61 7.02 6.41
N ASP A 68 13.53 7.58 5.89
CA ASP A 68 12.40 8.10 6.66
C ASP A 68 11.24 7.10 6.60
N LEU A 69 10.81 6.57 7.77
CA LEU A 69 9.73 5.58 7.84
C LEU A 69 8.39 6.13 7.35
N HIS A 70 8.18 7.44 7.52
CA HIS A 70 6.92 8.12 7.22
C HIS A 70 6.91 8.81 5.84
N ALA A 71 8.06 8.97 5.20
CA ALA A 71 8.12 9.55 3.85
C ALA A 71 7.33 8.67 2.86
N THR A 72 6.34 9.26 2.20
CA THR A 72 5.40 8.57 1.32
C THR A 72 5.96 8.37 -0.08
N PHE A 73 5.64 7.23 -0.67
CA PHE A 73 5.92 6.87 -2.05
C PHE A 73 4.61 6.52 -2.75
N LEU A 74 4.40 7.04 -3.94
CA LEU A 74 3.26 6.71 -4.79
C LEU A 74 3.76 6.18 -6.14
N GLU A 75 3.38 4.95 -6.48
CA GLU A 75 3.60 4.35 -7.80
C GLU A 75 2.28 4.33 -8.58
N PRO A 76 2.10 5.19 -9.58
CA PRO A 76 0.83 5.33 -10.29
C PRO A 76 0.58 4.23 -11.33
N SER A 77 1.54 3.35 -11.59
CA SER A 77 1.44 2.23 -12.54
C SER A 77 2.27 1.04 -12.06
N ALA A 78 1.78 0.38 -11.01
CA ALA A 78 2.57 -0.57 -10.22
C ALA A 78 3.08 -1.79 -11.00
N GLY A 79 2.38 -2.22 -12.04
CA GLY A 79 2.68 -3.48 -12.71
C GLY A 79 2.64 -4.66 -11.72
N GLU A 80 3.62 -5.55 -11.80
CA GLU A 80 3.81 -6.63 -10.81
C GLU A 80 4.56 -6.18 -9.54
N GLY A 81 4.72 -4.86 -9.31
CA GLY A 81 5.26 -4.30 -8.08
C GLY A 81 6.79 -4.20 -8.01
N ALA A 82 7.49 -4.03 -9.14
CA ALA A 82 8.94 -3.97 -9.18
C ALA A 82 9.52 -2.82 -8.32
N PHE A 83 8.97 -1.61 -8.41
CA PHE A 83 9.35 -0.47 -7.58
C PHE A 83 8.90 -0.65 -6.13
N LEU A 84 7.66 -1.11 -5.92
CA LEU A 84 7.08 -1.29 -4.59
C LEU A 84 7.92 -2.25 -3.73
N THR A 85 8.31 -3.38 -4.31
CA THR A 85 9.11 -4.39 -3.61
C THR A 85 10.53 -3.92 -3.30
N GLU A 86 11.16 -3.15 -4.19
CA GLU A 86 12.49 -2.62 -3.94
C GLU A 86 12.46 -1.49 -2.89
N ILE A 87 11.48 -0.56 -2.96
CA ILE A 87 11.27 0.48 -1.93
C ILE A 87 11.03 -0.18 -0.57
N LEU A 88 10.11 -1.13 -0.49
CA LEU A 88 9.82 -1.85 0.75
C LEU A 88 11.05 -2.58 1.28
N HIS A 89 11.81 -3.27 0.41
CA HIS A 89 13.03 -3.98 0.78
C HIS A 89 14.05 -3.03 1.43
N GLN A 90 14.30 -1.88 0.82
CA GLN A 90 15.27 -0.91 1.34
C GLN A 90 14.80 -0.27 2.65
N LYS A 91 13.53 0.16 2.75
CA LYS A 91 12.95 0.70 3.99
C LYS A 91 12.97 -0.33 5.12
N LEU A 92 12.62 -1.61 4.87
CA LEU A 92 12.66 -2.67 5.88
C LEU A 92 14.10 -3.06 6.26
N SER A 93 15.06 -2.93 5.34
CA SER A 93 16.49 -3.07 5.67
C SER A 93 16.93 -2.01 6.67
N TYR A 94 16.50 -0.77 6.47
CA TYR A 94 16.75 0.32 7.42
C TYR A 94 16.02 0.08 8.76
N VAL A 95 14.75 -0.34 8.75
CA VAL A 95 14.03 -0.75 9.98
C VAL A 95 14.80 -1.81 10.75
N GLY A 96 15.40 -2.79 10.05
CA GLY A 96 16.23 -3.82 10.69
C GLY A 96 17.47 -3.28 11.39
N GLN A 97 18.01 -2.14 10.94
CA GLN A 97 19.17 -1.48 11.56
C GLN A 97 18.82 -0.65 12.79
N ILE A 98 17.67 0.06 12.73
CA ILE A 98 17.30 1.04 13.77
C ILE A 98 16.38 0.48 14.85
N SER A 99 15.76 -0.68 14.62
CA SER A 99 14.72 -1.22 15.52
C SER A 99 15.26 -2.34 16.41
N ASN A 100 14.79 -2.36 17.65
CA ASN A 100 14.86 -3.55 18.49
C ASN A 100 13.68 -4.51 18.23
N LYS A 101 13.66 -5.68 18.90
CA LYS A 101 12.61 -6.70 18.69
C LYS A 101 11.19 -6.25 19.08
N LYS A 102 11.05 -5.22 19.94
CA LYS A 102 9.73 -4.72 20.37
C LYS A 102 9.14 -3.77 19.33
N ASP A 103 10.00 -2.95 18.70
CA ASP A 103 9.57 -1.84 17.83
C ASP A 103 9.51 -2.24 16.37
N TRP A 104 10.24 -3.31 15.97
CA TRP A 104 10.37 -3.71 14.56
C TRP A 104 9.01 -3.87 13.86
N THR A 105 8.04 -4.57 14.49
CA THR A 105 6.73 -4.82 13.89
C THR A 105 5.92 -3.54 13.70
N VAL A 106 6.00 -2.59 14.63
CA VAL A 106 5.33 -1.29 14.52
C VAL A 106 5.98 -0.47 13.41
N ASN A 107 7.32 -0.38 13.39
CA ASN A 107 8.06 0.35 12.36
C ASN A 107 7.84 -0.24 10.96
N ALA A 108 7.79 -1.58 10.83
CA ALA A 108 7.49 -2.23 9.56
C ALA A 108 6.07 -1.91 9.04
N LEU A 109 5.08 -1.79 9.93
CA LEU A 109 3.73 -1.38 9.54
C LEU A 109 3.68 0.09 9.12
N TRP A 110 4.41 0.99 9.79
CA TRP A 110 4.56 2.39 9.34
C TRP A 110 5.19 2.48 7.94
N VAL A 111 6.19 1.66 7.66
CA VAL A 111 6.77 1.56 6.32
C VAL A 111 5.71 1.13 5.30
N LEU A 112 4.89 0.13 5.58
CA LEU A 112 3.80 -0.27 4.67
C LEU A 112 2.77 0.84 4.48
N MET A 113 2.43 1.58 5.54
CA MET A 113 1.50 2.71 5.49
C MET A 113 2.02 3.86 4.62
N SER A 114 3.33 3.96 4.40
CA SER A 114 3.95 5.01 3.58
C SER A 114 4.07 4.67 2.09
N ILE A 115 3.64 3.48 1.64
CA ILE A 115 3.77 3.04 0.25
C ILE A 115 2.39 2.87 -0.37
N TYR A 116 2.13 3.63 -1.45
CA TYR A 116 0.88 3.66 -2.18
C TYR A 116 1.09 3.27 -3.62
N ALA A 117 0.09 2.66 -4.25
CA ALA A 117 0.15 2.37 -5.68
C ALA A 117 -1.23 2.20 -6.31
N ILE A 118 -1.27 2.44 -7.62
CA ILE A 118 -2.43 2.18 -8.47
C ILE A 118 -1.99 1.18 -9.54
N GLU A 119 -2.82 0.18 -9.82
CA GLU A 119 -2.64 -0.76 -10.92
C GLU A 119 -3.97 -0.99 -11.61
N TYR A 120 -3.97 -0.89 -12.93
CA TYR A 120 -5.17 -1.05 -13.74
C TYR A 120 -5.59 -2.52 -13.91
N LEU A 121 -4.60 -3.41 -14.12
CA LEU A 121 -4.80 -4.81 -14.43
C LEU A 121 -4.84 -5.66 -13.15
N GLU A 122 -5.93 -6.36 -12.93
CA GLU A 122 -6.19 -7.14 -11.71
C GLU A 122 -5.11 -8.21 -11.45
N ASP A 123 -4.67 -8.92 -12.48
CA ASP A 123 -3.63 -9.95 -12.35
C ASP A 123 -2.27 -9.38 -11.92
N ASN A 124 -1.96 -8.15 -12.32
CA ASN A 124 -0.76 -7.44 -11.85
C ASN A 124 -0.93 -6.96 -10.41
N LEU A 125 -2.11 -6.40 -10.08
CA LEU A 125 -2.43 -5.95 -8.74
C LEU A 125 -2.26 -7.08 -7.71
N ILE A 126 -2.82 -8.26 -8.00
CA ILE A 126 -2.68 -9.43 -7.14
C ILE A 126 -1.21 -9.77 -6.92
N LYS A 127 -0.43 -9.84 -8.00
CA LYS A 127 1.01 -10.14 -7.92
C LYS A 127 1.82 -9.09 -7.17
N ALA A 128 1.50 -7.80 -7.37
CA ALA A 128 2.14 -6.72 -6.64
C ALA A 128 1.91 -6.84 -5.13
N ARG A 129 0.67 -7.10 -4.71
CA ARG A 129 0.30 -7.30 -3.30
C ARG A 129 1.00 -8.53 -2.69
N GLU A 130 1.04 -9.66 -3.42
CA GLU A 130 1.73 -10.89 -3.00
C GLU A 130 3.23 -10.64 -2.85
N ALA A 131 3.85 -9.98 -3.84
CA ALA A 131 5.27 -9.66 -3.80
C ALA A 131 5.64 -8.75 -2.62
N MET A 132 4.78 -7.77 -2.29
CA MET A 132 4.94 -6.94 -1.09
C MET A 132 4.89 -7.77 0.20
N MET A 133 3.92 -8.70 0.30
CA MET A 133 3.83 -9.61 1.46
C MET A 133 5.05 -10.53 1.56
N ASP A 134 5.56 -11.05 0.44
CA ASP A 134 6.76 -11.89 0.42
C ASP A 134 7.99 -11.14 0.95
N VAL A 135 8.19 -9.89 0.52
CA VAL A 135 9.28 -9.04 1.04
C VAL A 135 9.15 -8.87 2.55
N LEU A 136 7.96 -8.51 3.06
CA LEU A 136 7.72 -8.33 4.49
C LEU A 136 7.99 -9.61 5.29
N VAL A 137 7.48 -10.75 4.82
CA VAL A 137 7.66 -12.06 5.47
C VAL A 137 9.13 -12.46 5.53
N ASN A 138 9.87 -12.24 4.45
CA ASN A 138 11.30 -12.54 4.38
C ASN A 138 12.11 -11.69 5.37
N HIS A 139 11.82 -10.38 5.45
CA HIS A 139 12.47 -9.47 6.42
C HIS A 139 12.12 -9.85 7.86
N TYR A 140 10.86 -10.18 8.16
CA TYR A 140 10.45 -10.65 9.47
C TYR A 140 11.20 -11.94 9.88
N GLN A 141 11.24 -12.93 8.98
CA GLN A 141 11.93 -14.20 9.24
C GLN A 141 13.42 -14.00 9.46
N SER A 142 14.05 -13.13 8.66
CA SER A 142 15.47 -12.79 8.82
C SER A 142 15.76 -12.11 10.15
N PHE A 143 14.91 -11.16 10.57
CA PHE A 143 15.13 -10.40 11.79
C PHE A 143 14.84 -11.21 13.07
N PHE A 144 13.73 -11.95 13.08
CA PHE A 144 13.31 -12.70 14.27
C PHE A 144 13.82 -14.14 14.32
N GLN A 145 14.43 -14.66 13.23
CA GLN A 145 14.86 -16.06 13.08
C GLN A 145 13.70 -17.06 13.32
N LYS A 146 12.47 -16.68 12.95
CA LYS A 146 11.26 -17.50 13.10
C LYS A 146 10.26 -17.25 11.98
N LYS A 147 9.43 -18.24 11.66
CA LYS A 147 8.36 -18.10 10.68
C LYS A 147 7.27 -17.12 11.18
N LEU A 148 6.80 -16.26 10.28
CA LEU A 148 5.65 -15.42 10.55
C LEU A 148 4.36 -16.23 10.41
N SER A 149 3.51 -16.21 11.43
CA SER A 149 2.21 -16.87 11.37
C SER A 149 1.19 -16.01 10.64
N ALA A 150 0.47 -16.57 9.67
CA ALA A 150 -0.64 -15.90 9.00
C ALA A 150 -1.81 -15.53 9.95
N ARG A 151 -1.87 -16.17 11.13
CA ARG A 151 -2.88 -15.86 12.17
C ARG A 151 -2.47 -14.72 13.09
N SER A 152 -1.22 -14.25 13.01
CA SER A 152 -0.72 -13.15 13.87
C SER A 152 -1.42 -11.83 13.55
N GLU A 153 -1.58 -10.98 14.56
CA GLU A 153 -2.14 -9.63 14.40
C GLU A 153 -1.30 -8.80 13.42
N PHE A 154 0.02 -8.92 13.50
CA PHE A 154 0.95 -8.25 12.59
C PHE A 154 0.71 -8.62 11.12
N PHE A 155 0.60 -9.93 10.79
CA PHE A 155 0.35 -10.38 9.42
C PHE A 155 -1.00 -9.87 8.90
N LYS A 156 -2.06 -9.95 9.72
CA LYS A 156 -3.40 -9.49 9.33
C LYS A 156 -3.42 -7.97 9.10
N SER A 157 -2.77 -7.19 9.97
CA SER A 157 -2.66 -5.74 9.80
C SER A 157 -1.85 -5.37 8.55
N ALA A 158 -0.73 -6.03 8.31
CA ALA A 158 0.07 -5.83 7.10
C ALA A 158 -0.73 -6.12 5.82
N LYS A 159 -1.48 -7.24 5.80
CA LYS A 159 -2.35 -7.61 4.69
C LYS A 159 -3.41 -6.53 4.41
N LEU A 160 -4.07 -6.03 5.46
CA LEU A 160 -5.05 -4.96 5.31
C LEU A 160 -4.42 -3.68 4.74
N ILE A 161 -3.28 -3.23 5.28
CA ILE A 161 -2.59 -2.02 4.82
C ILE A 161 -2.21 -2.16 3.34
N ILE A 162 -1.60 -3.27 2.93
CA ILE A 162 -1.25 -3.53 1.54
C ILE A 162 -2.49 -3.49 0.66
N THR A 163 -3.60 -4.10 1.08
CA THR A 163 -4.85 -4.11 0.30
C THR A 163 -5.43 -2.70 0.13
N LEU A 164 -5.34 -1.86 1.16
CA LEU A 164 -5.88 -0.50 1.17
C LEU A 164 -5.00 0.52 0.44
N ASN A 165 -3.69 0.30 0.41
CA ASN A 165 -2.74 1.23 -0.18
C ASN A 165 -2.35 0.86 -1.62
N ILE A 166 -2.49 -0.40 -2.03
CA ILE A 166 -2.20 -0.85 -3.40
C ILE A 166 -3.55 -1.17 -4.04
N VAL A 167 -4.09 -0.25 -4.83
CA VAL A 167 -5.50 -0.28 -5.26
C VAL A 167 -5.64 -0.47 -6.77
N GLN A 168 -6.82 -1.00 -7.19
CA GLN A 168 -7.14 -1.08 -8.60
C GLN A 168 -7.76 0.23 -9.09
N GLY A 169 -7.27 0.73 -10.22
CA GLY A 169 -7.84 1.91 -10.83
C GLY A 169 -7.08 2.40 -12.06
N ASN A 170 -7.65 3.40 -12.70
CA ASN A 170 -7.02 4.14 -13.79
C ASN A 170 -6.50 5.48 -13.26
N THR A 171 -5.21 5.62 -13.21
CA THR A 171 -4.53 6.83 -12.73
C THR A 171 -4.91 8.08 -13.52
N LEU A 172 -5.18 7.94 -14.82
CA LEU A 172 -5.49 9.08 -15.70
C LEU A 172 -6.93 9.60 -15.54
N THR A 173 -7.87 8.71 -15.15
CA THR A 173 -9.27 9.08 -14.92
C THR A 173 -9.62 9.25 -13.45
N TYR A 174 -8.68 8.90 -12.53
CA TYR A 174 -8.88 8.89 -11.07
C TYR A 174 -9.96 7.91 -10.59
N GLU A 175 -10.36 6.96 -11.43
CA GLU A 175 -11.51 6.08 -11.18
C GLU A 175 -11.10 4.61 -11.11
N THR A 176 -11.86 3.88 -10.32
CA THR A 176 -11.85 2.42 -10.31
C THR A 176 -12.55 1.86 -11.54
N ARG A 177 -12.47 0.56 -11.76
CA ARG A 177 -13.21 -0.12 -12.85
C ARG A 177 -14.73 0.06 -12.77
N SER A 178 -15.29 0.28 -11.60
CA SER A 178 -16.72 0.52 -11.39
C SER A 178 -17.15 1.98 -11.59
N GLY A 179 -16.23 2.88 -11.94
CA GLY A 179 -16.48 4.32 -12.06
C GLY A 179 -16.50 5.08 -10.73
N ALA A 180 -16.18 4.41 -9.61
CA ALA A 180 -16.01 5.09 -8.33
C ALA A 180 -14.63 5.76 -8.26
N GLN A 181 -14.50 6.85 -7.49
CA GLN A 181 -13.21 7.50 -7.28
C GLN A 181 -12.22 6.57 -6.57
N ILE A 182 -10.96 6.59 -7.00
CA ILE A 182 -9.87 5.90 -6.29
C ILE A 182 -9.71 6.54 -4.93
N THR A 183 -9.75 5.72 -3.87
CA THR A 183 -9.63 6.17 -2.49
C THR A 183 -8.40 5.54 -1.85
N PHE A 184 -7.59 6.37 -1.22
CA PHE A 184 -6.48 6.00 -0.36
C PHE A 184 -6.79 6.30 1.11
N ASN A 185 -5.84 6.05 1.97
CA ASN A 185 -5.96 6.31 3.39
C ASN A 185 -4.71 7.05 3.88
N ASP A 186 -4.94 8.17 4.55
CA ASP A 186 -3.92 8.82 5.35
C ASP A 186 -3.85 8.13 6.72
N TRP A 187 -2.64 7.74 7.11
CA TRP A 187 -2.37 7.00 8.34
C TRP A 187 -1.77 7.95 9.37
N GLN A 188 -2.64 8.62 10.12
CA GLN A 188 -2.24 9.65 11.07
C GLN A 188 -1.77 9.04 12.38
N LYS A 189 -0.56 9.39 12.79
CA LYS A 189 0.01 8.96 14.07
C LYS A 189 -0.69 9.69 15.21
N VAL A 190 -1.39 8.95 16.08
CA VAL A 190 -2.05 9.49 17.29
C VAL A 190 -1.12 9.39 18.49
N SER A 191 -0.43 8.27 18.65
CA SER A 191 0.59 8.03 19.66
C SER A 191 1.71 7.12 19.11
N ASN A 192 2.62 6.65 19.96
CA ASN A 192 3.71 5.77 19.49
C ASN A 192 3.23 4.46 18.91
N ASP A 193 2.11 3.93 19.38
CA ASP A 193 1.57 2.63 18.97
C ASP A 193 0.12 2.71 18.45
N GLU A 194 -0.43 3.93 18.26
CA GLU A 194 -1.80 4.14 17.76
C GLU A 194 -1.83 4.97 16.49
N VAL A 195 -2.72 4.59 15.59
CA VAL A 195 -2.94 5.20 14.29
C VAL A 195 -4.42 5.47 14.07
N LEU A 196 -4.71 6.60 13.44
CA LEU A 196 -6.02 6.97 12.92
C LEU A 196 -5.99 6.84 11.40
N ARG A 197 -6.96 6.14 10.84
CA ARG A 197 -7.14 6.02 9.39
C ARG A 197 -8.11 7.09 8.89
N VAL A 198 -7.68 7.90 7.93
CA VAL A 198 -8.48 8.94 7.31
C VAL A 198 -8.54 8.70 5.79
N PRO A 199 -9.68 8.25 5.23
CA PRO A 199 -9.81 8.07 3.79
C PRO A 199 -9.76 9.41 3.04
N PHE A 200 -9.10 9.42 1.87
CA PHE A 200 -9.09 10.55 0.93
C PHE A 200 -9.12 10.05 -0.51
N THR A 201 -9.56 10.89 -1.46
CA THR A 201 -9.59 10.50 -2.87
C THR A 201 -8.25 10.81 -3.54
N TYR A 202 -7.83 9.95 -4.48
CA TYR A 202 -6.61 10.19 -5.24
C TYR A 202 -6.68 11.52 -6.02
N LYS A 203 -7.86 11.87 -6.52
CA LYS A 203 -8.11 13.12 -7.25
C LYS A 203 -7.81 14.36 -6.40
N SER A 204 -8.11 14.33 -5.09
CA SER A 204 -7.88 15.47 -4.20
C SER A 204 -6.40 15.87 -4.04
N LEU A 205 -5.45 15.02 -4.45
CA LEU A 205 -4.03 15.38 -4.47
C LEU A 205 -3.66 16.38 -5.57
N PHE A 206 -4.56 16.64 -6.53
CA PHE A 206 -4.34 17.50 -7.70
C PHE A 206 -5.36 18.64 -7.80
N GLU A 207 -6.30 18.71 -6.86
CA GLU A 207 -7.24 19.83 -6.74
C GLU A 207 -6.51 20.94 -5.98
N ASP A 208 -6.40 22.12 -6.59
CA ASP A 208 -5.74 23.28 -5.97
C ASP A 208 -6.49 23.68 -4.69
N GLU A 209 -5.75 24.03 -3.62
CA GLU A 209 -6.30 24.45 -2.33
C GLU A 209 -7.22 25.70 -2.41
N GLU A 210 -7.25 26.40 -3.56
CA GLU A 210 -8.09 27.57 -3.78
C GLU A 210 -9.60 27.26 -3.90
N GLU A 211 -10.00 26.02 -4.21
CA GLU A 211 -11.42 25.64 -4.24
C GLU A 211 -11.94 25.13 -2.88
N VAL A 212 -11.08 24.86 -1.93
CA VAL A 212 -11.44 24.61 -0.55
C VAL A 212 -11.36 25.90 0.23
N GLN A 213 -12.20 26.86 -0.10
CA GLN A 213 -12.49 27.95 0.81
C GLN A 213 -13.26 27.34 1.99
N LEU A 214 -12.48 26.82 2.94
CA LEU A 214 -12.94 26.46 4.28
C LEU A 214 -13.59 27.71 4.84
N ASP A 215 -14.92 27.70 5.01
CA ASP A 215 -15.61 28.66 5.87
C ASP A 215 -15.22 28.32 7.31
N LEU A 216 -14.02 28.77 7.67
CA LEU A 216 -13.38 28.52 8.97
C LEU A 216 -14.13 29.20 10.11
N PHE A 217 -15.16 30.03 9.79
CA PHE A 217 -15.86 30.88 10.72
C PHE A 217 -17.39 30.87 10.53
N GLY A 218 -17.96 29.71 10.22
CA GLY A 218 -19.40 29.52 10.37
C GLY A 218 -19.82 29.85 11.80
N GLU A 219 -20.86 30.67 11.98
CA GLU A 219 -21.29 31.28 13.26
C GLU A 219 -21.53 30.33 14.44
N ASN A 220 -21.33 29.03 14.30
CA ASN A 220 -21.58 28.01 15.33
C ASN A 220 -20.35 27.17 15.73
N GLY A 221 -19.13 27.51 15.31
CA GLY A 221 -17.92 26.86 15.84
C GLY A 221 -17.80 25.34 15.58
N GLN A 222 -18.62 24.77 14.71
CA GLN A 222 -18.49 23.41 14.22
C GLN A 222 -17.76 23.44 12.88
N LEU A 223 -16.64 22.75 12.82
CA LEU A 223 -15.90 22.48 11.58
C LEU A 223 -16.81 21.65 10.65
N GLU A 224 -17.60 22.32 9.80
CA GLU A 224 -18.25 21.68 8.65
C GLU A 224 -17.22 21.56 7.52
N LEU A 225 -16.46 20.49 7.55
CA LEU A 225 -15.35 20.26 6.61
C LEU A 225 -15.82 19.84 5.22
N PHE A 226 -17.12 19.61 4.98
CA PHE A 226 -17.69 19.18 3.69
C PHE A 226 -19.13 19.62 3.55
N GLY A 227 -19.46 20.30 2.43
CA GLY A 227 -20.82 20.63 2.05
C GLY A 227 -21.72 19.41 1.99
N GLU A 228 -22.97 19.59 2.39
CA GLU A 228 -24.03 18.59 2.38
C GLU A 228 -24.21 17.92 1.01
N LYS A 229 -23.57 16.77 0.81
CA LYS A 229 -24.05 15.68 -0.06
C LYS A 229 -23.47 14.40 0.53
N ASP A 230 -24.29 13.49 0.99
CA ASP A 230 -24.18 12.06 1.38
C ASP A 230 -22.82 11.30 1.30
N ASN A 231 -21.68 11.96 1.40
CA ASN A 231 -20.34 11.41 1.35
C ASN A 231 -19.51 11.86 2.58
N CYS A 232 -20.11 11.81 3.77
CA CYS A 232 -19.29 11.99 4.99
C CYS A 232 -18.21 10.88 5.00
N PRO A 233 -16.91 11.21 4.95
CA PRO A 233 -15.88 10.19 4.96
C PRO A 233 -16.05 9.36 6.22
N LYS A 234 -16.05 8.02 6.07
CA LYS A 234 -16.16 7.11 7.20
C LYS A 234 -15.10 7.49 8.23
N ARG A 235 -15.54 7.86 9.43
CA ARG A 235 -14.63 8.15 10.54
C ARG A 235 -14.25 6.83 11.19
N TYR A 236 -12.97 6.57 11.31
CA TYR A 236 -12.44 5.42 12.03
C TYR A 236 -12.02 5.87 13.42
N LYS A 237 -12.01 4.95 14.39
CA LYS A 237 -11.45 5.20 15.72
C LYS A 237 -9.94 4.97 15.70
N PRO A 238 -9.15 5.68 16.53
CA PRO A 238 -7.76 5.32 16.75
C PRO A 238 -7.62 3.86 17.20
N VAL A 239 -6.65 3.15 16.66
CA VAL A 239 -6.41 1.75 16.95
C VAL A 239 -4.92 1.47 17.05
N LYS A 240 -4.53 0.45 17.82
CA LYS A 240 -3.13 0.03 17.85
C LYS A 240 -2.64 -0.38 16.46
N VAL A 241 -1.47 0.12 16.05
CA VAL A 241 -0.87 -0.13 14.74
C VAL A 241 -0.84 -1.62 14.40
N THR A 242 -0.52 -2.49 15.38
CA THR A 242 -0.50 -3.96 15.17
C THR A 242 -1.89 -4.62 15.12
N LYS A 243 -2.95 -3.87 15.43
CA LYS A 243 -4.34 -4.36 15.46
C LYS A 243 -5.25 -3.67 14.46
N ILE A 244 -4.70 -2.99 13.47
CA ILE A 244 -5.45 -2.21 12.49
C ILE A 244 -6.47 -3.05 11.69
N TYR A 245 -6.22 -4.36 11.56
CA TYR A 245 -7.18 -5.28 10.95
C TYR A 245 -8.51 -5.42 11.74
N ARG A 246 -8.59 -4.86 12.94
CA ARG A 246 -9.80 -4.81 13.80
C ARG A 246 -10.46 -3.45 13.79
N GLU A 247 -10.19 -2.61 12.80
CA GLU A 247 -10.77 -1.26 12.73
C GLU A 247 -12.29 -1.27 12.91
N GLU A 248 -12.76 -0.34 13.73
CA GLU A 248 -14.18 -0.05 13.94
C GLU A 248 -14.49 1.36 13.43
N LEU A 249 -15.68 1.52 12.87
CA LEU A 249 -16.19 2.84 12.52
C LEU A 249 -16.52 3.63 13.80
N GLY A 250 -16.20 4.91 13.80
CA GLY A 250 -16.48 5.86 14.88
C GLY A 250 -17.91 6.35 14.90
#